data_4726e0fee2f9ddba36a43e05a2784f55
#
_entry.id   4726e0fee2f9ddba36a43e05a2784f55
#
_cell.length_a   1.000
_cell.length_b   1.000
_cell.length_c   1.000
_cell.angle_alpha   90.00
_cell.angle_beta   90.00
_cell.angle_gamma   90.00
#
_symmetry.space_group_name_H-M   'P 1'
#
loop_
_entity.id
_entity.type
_entity.pdbx_description
1 polymer ?
#
loop_
_entity_poly.entity_id
_entity_poly.type
_entity_poly.pdbx_seq_one_letter_code
_entity_poly.pdbx_strand_id
1 'polypeptide(L)'
;VSAAAGSGKTAVLVERIIRMICDGEHPADIDRLLIVTFTNAAAAEMRERIAAGITARLEADPGNEHIQKQSALLHNAQITTIDSFSLFLIRNHFNEIGLDPDFRVADEGEIKLLQQEVLAQLLEDAYAGQFVPEAPEQFHACVEYFCPGGRESVLEQHILNLSRYAGSFPWPAEWLEERKNDYAAGDMEALVHSDYGQYLTERVNRTVEGCLEKLREVKRLCELPDGPYMYGELTEAEIEQLERLTSCKDLEEQAAKVPAVTFARLPSKKDDSVDPAKRELAKAIRNSVKDTLSDLSESYFKTPLELAVEQGKACREPLRMLLDLVLEFD
;
A
#
# COMPACT_ATOMS: atom_id res chain seq x y z
N VAL A 1 -14.09 -6.18 10.16
CA VAL A 1 -14.54 -7.58 10.26
C VAL A 1 -13.45 -8.46 9.69
N SER A 2 -12.78 -9.23 10.56
CA SER A 2 -11.80 -10.23 10.12
C SER A 2 -12.54 -11.53 9.78
N ALA A 3 -12.35 -12.05 8.57
CA ALA A 3 -12.99 -13.28 8.14
C ALA A 3 -12.07 -14.08 7.20
N ALA A 4 -11.74 -15.31 7.58
CA ALA A 4 -10.95 -16.24 6.79
C ALA A 4 -11.68 -16.71 5.52
N ALA A 5 -10.96 -17.27 4.57
CA ALA A 5 -11.57 -17.96 3.42
C ALA A 5 -12.52 -19.06 3.91
N GLY A 6 -13.70 -19.21 3.30
CA GLY A 6 -14.71 -20.18 3.71
C GLY A 6 -15.60 -19.78 4.92
N SER A 7 -15.42 -18.59 5.50
CA SER A 7 -16.19 -18.11 6.66
C SER A 7 -17.66 -17.72 6.39
N GLY A 8 -18.20 -18.02 5.21
CA GLY A 8 -19.60 -17.71 4.87
C GLY A 8 -19.88 -16.24 4.54
N LYS A 9 -18.85 -15.41 4.26
CA LYS A 9 -19.02 -13.98 3.96
C LYS A 9 -20.05 -13.71 2.86
N THR A 10 -19.98 -14.46 1.76
CA THR A 10 -20.91 -14.32 0.64
C THR A 10 -22.34 -14.66 1.04
N ALA A 11 -22.55 -15.70 1.86
CA ALA A 11 -23.87 -16.07 2.35
C ALA A 11 -24.49 -14.98 3.24
N VAL A 12 -23.67 -14.40 4.14
CA VAL A 12 -24.10 -13.28 4.99
C VAL A 12 -24.45 -12.04 4.16
N LEU A 13 -23.66 -11.75 3.12
CA LEU A 13 -23.92 -10.63 2.21
C LEU A 13 -25.23 -10.84 1.45
N VAL A 14 -25.44 -12.03 0.87
CA VAL A 14 -26.70 -12.38 0.18
C VAL A 14 -27.89 -12.24 1.11
N GLU A 15 -27.82 -12.81 2.31
CA GLU A 15 -28.92 -12.68 3.29
C GLU A 15 -29.20 -11.21 3.66
N ARG A 16 -28.14 -10.39 3.79
CA ARG A 16 -28.32 -8.96 4.04
C ARG A 16 -29.02 -8.26 2.88
N ILE A 17 -28.64 -8.57 1.63
CA ILE A 17 -29.27 -8.01 0.44
C ILE A 17 -30.75 -8.42 0.41
N ILE A 18 -31.05 -9.71 0.61
CA ILE A 18 -32.44 -10.22 0.62
C ILE A 18 -33.27 -9.48 1.67
N ARG A 19 -32.72 -9.26 2.87
CA ARG A 19 -33.41 -8.47 3.91
C ARG A 19 -33.63 -7.01 3.47
N MET A 20 -32.68 -6.39 2.82
CA MET A 20 -32.81 -5.01 2.36
C MET A 20 -33.90 -4.84 1.30
N ILE A 21 -34.10 -5.84 0.44
CA ILE A 21 -35.06 -5.78 -0.68
C ILE A 21 -36.42 -6.43 -0.39
N CYS A 22 -36.53 -7.27 0.66
CA CYS A 22 -37.75 -8.00 0.94
C CYS A 22 -38.36 -7.63 2.31
N ASP A 23 -37.56 -7.19 3.28
CA ASP A 23 -38.00 -7.02 4.66
C ASP A 23 -38.09 -5.50 5.03
N GLY A 24 -38.90 -5.16 6.03
CA GLY A 24 -39.03 -3.81 6.57
C GLY A 24 -40.20 -3.00 6.01
N GLU A 25 -40.43 -1.80 6.57
CA GLU A 25 -41.51 -0.91 6.16
C GLU A 25 -41.28 -0.22 4.82
N HIS A 26 -39.99 -0.01 4.46
CA HIS A 26 -39.57 0.64 3.21
C HIS A 26 -38.42 -0.13 2.59
N PRO A 27 -38.69 -1.32 2.01
CA PRO A 27 -37.61 -2.11 1.36
C PRO A 27 -37.09 -1.41 0.11
N ALA A 28 -35.80 -1.55 -0.14
CA ALA A 28 -35.17 -1.00 -1.34
C ALA A 28 -35.50 -1.85 -2.58
N ASP A 29 -35.58 -1.23 -3.74
CA ASP A 29 -35.60 -1.98 -5.00
C ASP A 29 -34.20 -2.49 -5.36
N ILE A 30 -34.08 -3.72 -5.88
CA ILE A 30 -32.81 -4.37 -6.21
C ILE A 30 -32.02 -3.60 -7.29
N ASP A 31 -32.69 -2.95 -8.20
CA ASP A 31 -32.09 -2.12 -9.26
C ASP A 31 -31.48 -0.79 -8.74
N ARG A 32 -31.76 -0.43 -7.48
CA ARG A 32 -31.13 0.69 -6.77
C ARG A 32 -29.86 0.30 -6.00
N LEU A 33 -29.52 -0.98 -5.98
CA LEU A 33 -28.32 -1.49 -5.33
C LEU A 33 -27.22 -1.70 -6.35
N LEU A 34 -26.02 -1.22 -6.04
CA LEU A 34 -24.79 -1.58 -6.73
C LEU A 34 -24.10 -2.69 -5.94
N ILE A 35 -23.98 -3.87 -6.55
CA ILE A 35 -23.33 -5.04 -5.96
C ILE A 35 -22.12 -5.39 -6.85
N VAL A 36 -20.93 -5.14 -6.32
CA VAL A 36 -19.68 -5.35 -7.08
C VAL A 36 -18.86 -6.49 -6.53
N THR A 37 -18.20 -7.19 -7.44
CA THR A 37 -17.28 -8.30 -7.17
C THR A 37 -15.99 -8.11 -7.95
N PHE A 38 -14.98 -8.94 -7.69
CA PHE A 38 -13.72 -8.88 -8.43
C PHE A 38 -13.71 -9.72 -9.71
N THR A 39 -14.62 -10.71 -9.84
CA THR A 39 -14.64 -11.60 -11.00
C THR A 39 -16.06 -11.77 -11.54
N ASN A 40 -16.18 -11.97 -12.85
CA ASN A 40 -17.44 -12.24 -13.51
C ASN A 40 -18.13 -13.50 -12.96
N ALA A 41 -17.35 -14.54 -12.63
CA ALA A 41 -17.88 -15.77 -12.03
C ALA A 41 -18.52 -15.48 -10.66
N ALA A 42 -17.88 -14.67 -9.81
CA ALA A 42 -18.43 -14.28 -8.51
C ALA A 42 -19.68 -13.40 -8.66
N ALA A 43 -19.73 -12.53 -9.67
CA ALA A 43 -20.92 -11.72 -9.96
C ALA A 43 -22.10 -12.59 -10.42
N ALA A 44 -21.85 -13.57 -11.29
CA ALA A 44 -22.86 -14.54 -11.73
C ALA A 44 -23.39 -15.37 -10.56
N GLU A 45 -22.50 -15.93 -9.73
CA GLU A 45 -22.86 -16.68 -8.52
C GLU A 45 -23.68 -15.83 -7.55
N MET A 46 -23.29 -14.56 -7.35
CA MET A 46 -24.05 -13.63 -6.50
C MET A 46 -25.45 -13.41 -7.03
N ARG A 47 -25.62 -13.20 -8.34
CA ARG A 47 -26.91 -13.05 -9.00
C ARG A 47 -27.80 -14.27 -8.82
N GLU A 48 -27.27 -15.48 -9.02
CA GLU A 48 -27.98 -16.73 -8.82
C GLU A 48 -28.45 -16.92 -7.37
N ARG A 49 -27.57 -16.62 -6.40
CA ARG A 49 -27.92 -16.71 -4.97
C ARG A 49 -29.00 -15.71 -4.56
N ILE A 50 -28.93 -14.48 -5.08
CA ILE A 50 -29.97 -13.47 -4.84
C ILE A 50 -31.30 -13.91 -5.49
N ALA A 51 -31.27 -14.41 -6.73
CA ALA A 51 -32.45 -14.95 -7.39
C ALA A 51 -33.11 -16.06 -6.57
N ALA A 52 -32.33 -17.03 -6.10
CA ALA A 52 -32.82 -18.11 -5.25
C ALA A 52 -33.43 -17.58 -3.94
N GLY A 53 -32.80 -16.57 -3.33
CA GLY A 53 -33.34 -15.95 -2.11
C GLY A 53 -34.66 -15.21 -2.32
N ILE A 54 -34.80 -14.48 -3.44
CA ILE A 54 -36.06 -13.82 -3.82
C ILE A 54 -37.15 -14.89 -4.06
N THR A 55 -36.82 -15.95 -4.80
CA THR A 55 -37.74 -17.05 -5.08
C THR A 55 -38.26 -17.70 -3.78
N ALA A 56 -37.36 -18.00 -2.86
CA ALA A 56 -37.74 -18.59 -1.55
C ALA A 56 -38.67 -17.67 -0.74
N ARG A 57 -38.49 -16.35 -0.79
CA ARG A 57 -39.37 -15.38 -0.15
C ARG A 57 -40.74 -15.31 -0.83
N LEU A 58 -40.74 -15.40 -2.17
CA LEU A 58 -41.98 -15.41 -2.96
C LEU A 58 -42.79 -16.69 -2.73
N GLU A 59 -42.14 -17.84 -2.59
CA GLU A 59 -42.79 -19.11 -2.25
C GLU A 59 -43.46 -19.05 -0.85
N ALA A 60 -42.82 -18.35 0.09
CA ALA A 60 -43.34 -18.17 1.45
C ALA A 60 -44.49 -17.18 1.49
N ASP A 61 -44.55 -16.17 0.62
CA ASP A 61 -45.59 -15.15 0.51
C ASP A 61 -45.91 -14.86 -0.97
N PRO A 62 -46.67 -15.74 -1.66
CA PRO A 62 -46.96 -15.61 -3.09
C PRO A 62 -47.76 -14.37 -3.49
N GLY A 63 -48.48 -13.77 -2.53
CA GLY A 63 -49.28 -12.58 -2.74
C GLY A 63 -48.54 -11.25 -2.64
N ASN A 64 -47.24 -11.27 -2.32
CA ASN A 64 -46.48 -10.08 -2.09
C ASN A 64 -46.05 -9.41 -3.40
N GLU A 65 -46.74 -8.38 -3.79
CA GLU A 65 -46.48 -7.63 -5.03
C GLU A 65 -45.10 -7.02 -5.08
N HIS A 66 -44.53 -6.61 -3.92
CA HIS A 66 -43.21 -6.04 -3.86
C HIS A 66 -42.13 -7.11 -4.19
N ILE A 67 -42.24 -8.32 -3.63
CA ILE A 67 -41.28 -9.41 -3.92
C ILE A 67 -41.41 -9.86 -5.37
N GLN A 68 -42.62 -9.92 -5.94
CA GLN A 68 -42.81 -10.17 -7.37
C GLN A 68 -42.12 -9.11 -8.22
N LYS A 69 -42.23 -7.83 -7.85
CA LYS A 69 -41.50 -6.72 -8.50
C LYS A 69 -39.98 -6.92 -8.44
N GLN A 70 -39.42 -7.34 -7.28
CA GLN A 70 -37.96 -7.58 -7.16
C GLN A 70 -37.49 -8.68 -8.10
N SER A 71 -38.26 -9.76 -8.26
CA SER A 71 -37.96 -10.83 -9.23
C SER A 71 -37.88 -10.29 -10.66
N ALA A 72 -38.77 -9.39 -11.04
CA ALA A 72 -38.78 -8.75 -12.35
C ALA A 72 -37.61 -7.76 -12.52
N LEU A 73 -37.26 -7.00 -11.49
CA LEU A 73 -36.18 -6.00 -11.52
C LEU A 73 -34.77 -6.61 -11.49
N LEU A 74 -34.62 -7.88 -11.08
CA LEU A 74 -33.30 -8.50 -10.91
C LEU A 74 -32.48 -8.54 -12.20
N HIS A 75 -33.09 -8.59 -13.37
CA HIS A 75 -32.38 -8.56 -14.64
C HIS A 75 -31.72 -7.20 -14.94
N ASN A 76 -32.27 -6.12 -14.38
CA ASN A 76 -31.72 -4.75 -14.49
C ASN A 76 -30.75 -4.41 -13.34
N ALA A 77 -30.66 -5.27 -12.31
CA ALA A 77 -29.83 -5.03 -11.15
C ALA A 77 -28.33 -4.99 -11.51
N GLN A 78 -27.63 -4.00 -10.98
CA GLN A 78 -26.18 -3.82 -11.16
C GLN A 78 -25.42 -4.79 -10.24
N ILE A 79 -25.37 -6.08 -10.65
CA ILE A 79 -24.56 -7.13 -10.01
C ILE A 79 -23.45 -7.49 -10.98
N THR A 80 -22.25 -6.93 -10.77
CA THR A 80 -21.21 -6.91 -11.81
C THR A 80 -19.80 -6.82 -11.20
N THR A 81 -18.76 -6.80 -12.02
CA THR A 81 -17.40 -6.44 -11.58
C THR A 81 -17.24 -4.92 -11.52
N ILE A 82 -16.22 -4.47 -10.77
CA ILE A 82 -15.88 -3.04 -10.70
C ILE A 82 -15.60 -2.48 -12.10
N ASP A 83 -14.79 -3.18 -12.90
CA ASP A 83 -14.43 -2.76 -14.26
C ASP A 83 -15.64 -2.69 -15.19
N SER A 84 -16.54 -3.71 -15.13
CA SER A 84 -17.75 -3.70 -15.94
C SER A 84 -18.70 -2.57 -15.54
N PHE A 85 -18.78 -2.23 -14.26
CA PHE A 85 -19.56 -1.07 -13.80
C PHE A 85 -18.92 0.25 -14.27
N SER A 86 -17.60 0.38 -14.20
CA SER A 86 -16.88 1.55 -14.71
C SER A 86 -17.13 1.74 -16.21
N LEU A 87 -17.04 0.65 -16.98
CA LEU A 87 -17.34 0.67 -18.40
C LEU A 87 -18.81 1.05 -18.68
N PHE A 88 -19.74 0.58 -17.87
CA PHE A 88 -21.15 0.98 -17.95
C PHE A 88 -21.33 2.48 -17.71
N LEU A 89 -20.65 3.06 -16.72
CA LEU A 89 -20.67 4.50 -16.48
C LEU A 89 -20.10 5.28 -17.67
N ILE A 90 -18.93 4.90 -18.17
CA ILE A 90 -18.28 5.54 -19.32
C ILE A 90 -19.22 5.51 -20.54
N ARG A 91 -19.84 4.36 -20.84
CA ARG A 91 -20.77 4.22 -21.97
C ARG A 91 -22.06 5.05 -21.86
N ASN A 92 -22.48 5.38 -20.64
CA ASN A 92 -23.65 6.23 -20.43
C ASN A 92 -23.32 7.73 -20.38
N HIS A 93 -22.04 8.07 -20.15
CA HIS A 93 -21.56 9.44 -19.97
C HIS A 93 -20.41 9.81 -20.92
N PHE A 94 -20.23 9.07 -22.02
CA PHE A 94 -19.11 9.24 -22.96
C PHE A 94 -19.00 10.68 -23.49
N ASN A 95 -20.11 11.35 -23.71
CA ASN A 95 -20.17 12.72 -24.19
C ASN A 95 -19.67 13.75 -23.15
N GLU A 96 -19.81 13.45 -21.85
CA GLU A 96 -19.34 14.34 -20.76
C GLU A 96 -17.82 14.33 -20.63
N ILE A 97 -17.19 13.22 -21.02
CA ILE A 97 -15.73 13.03 -20.97
C ILE A 97 -15.06 13.10 -22.35
N GLY A 98 -15.82 13.50 -23.38
CA GLY A 98 -15.28 13.74 -24.73
C GLY A 98 -14.88 12.48 -25.50
N LEU A 99 -15.38 11.30 -25.12
CA LEU A 99 -15.11 10.06 -25.85
C LEU A 99 -16.02 9.87 -27.07
N ASP A 100 -15.49 9.17 -28.07
CA ASP A 100 -16.28 8.70 -29.21
C ASP A 100 -17.29 7.64 -28.75
N PRO A 101 -18.56 7.66 -29.16
CA PRO A 101 -19.54 6.64 -28.82
C PRO A 101 -19.13 5.22 -29.25
N ASP A 102 -18.33 5.09 -30.31
CA ASP A 102 -17.84 3.81 -30.82
C ASP A 102 -16.52 3.34 -30.16
N PHE A 103 -16.11 3.97 -29.06
CA PHE A 103 -14.89 3.55 -28.35
C PHE A 103 -14.95 2.08 -27.94
N ARG A 104 -13.82 1.43 -27.99
CA ARG A 104 -13.62 0.07 -27.49
C ARG A 104 -12.51 0.00 -26.47
N VAL A 105 -12.58 -0.99 -25.61
CA VAL A 105 -11.48 -1.31 -24.69
C VAL A 105 -10.41 -2.05 -25.50
N ALA A 106 -9.19 -1.51 -25.51
CA ALA A 106 -8.04 -2.15 -26.15
C ALA A 106 -7.61 -3.40 -25.38
N ASP A 107 -7.04 -4.38 -26.07
CA ASP A 107 -6.42 -5.53 -25.41
C ASP A 107 -5.01 -5.19 -24.89
N GLU A 108 -4.46 -6.05 -24.02
CA GLU A 108 -3.14 -5.82 -23.43
C GLU A 108 -2.00 -5.73 -24.46
N GLY A 109 -2.13 -6.40 -25.59
CA GLY A 109 -1.13 -6.36 -26.66
C GLY A 109 -1.15 -5.04 -27.39
N GLU A 110 -2.34 -4.53 -27.70
CA GLU A 110 -2.54 -3.21 -28.32
C GLU A 110 -2.04 -2.09 -27.39
N ILE A 111 -2.36 -2.17 -26.10
CA ILE A 111 -1.88 -1.17 -25.12
C ILE A 111 -0.36 -1.15 -25.06
N LYS A 112 0.29 -2.32 -25.03
CA LYS A 112 1.78 -2.40 -25.00
C LYS A 112 2.41 -1.80 -26.26
N LEU A 113 1.84 -2.06 -27.42
CA LEU A 113 2.34 -1.47 -28.68
C LEU A 113 2.19 0.04 -28.67
N LEU A 114 1.02 0.56 -28.30
CA LEU A 114 0.78 1.99 -28.19
C LEU A 114 1.74 2.66 -27.19
N GLN A 115 1.92 2.05 -26.01
CA GLN A 115 2.85 2.55 -25.01
C GLN A 115 4.29 2.62 -25.54
N GLN A 116 4.73 1.61 -26.31
CA GLN A 116 6.06 1.61 -26.92
C GLN A 116 6.20 2.71 -27.99
N GLU A 117 5.20 2.92 -28.81
CA GLU A 117 5.21 3.98 -29.83
C GLU A 117 5.26 5.37 -29.20
N VAL A 118 4.37 5.65 -28.23
CA VAL A 118 4.32 6.93 -27.53
C VAL A 118 5.62 7.19 -26.77
N LEU A 119 6.16 6.18 -26.09
CA LEU A 119 7.41 6.29 -25.34
C LEU A 119 8.61 6.56 -26.26
N ALA A 120 8.69 5.87 -27.38
CA ALA A 120 9.76 6.12 -28.38
C ALA A 120 9.69 7.54 -28.92
N GLN A 121 8.50 8.03 -29.27
CA GLN A 121 8.31 9.40 -29.74
C GLN A 121 8.68 10.43 -28.67
N LEU A 122 8.22 10.23 -27.43
CA LEU A 122 8.53 11.11 -26.31
C LEU A 122 10.05 11.24 -26.07
N LEU A 123 10.78 10.12 -26.09
CA LEU A 123 12.24 10.14 -25.93
C LEU A 123 12.94 10.79 -27.14
N GLU A 124 12.48 10.56 -28.36
CA GLU A 124 13.01 11.21 -29.56
C GLU A 124 12.83 12.73 -29.48
N ASP A 125 11.66 13.21 -29.08
CA ASP A 125 11.36 14.64 -28.91
C ASP A 125 12.22 15.24 -27.76
N ALA A 126 12.43 14.49 -26.67
CA ALA A 126 13.27 14.91 -25.57
C ALA A 126 14.76 15.05 -26.00
N TYR A 127 15.29 14.10 -26.78
CA TYR A 127 16.65 14.18 -27.34
C TYR A 127 16.77 15.31 -28.38
N ALA A 128 15.72 15.60 -29.13
CA ALA A 128 15.68 16.71 -30.07
C ALA A 128 15.59 18.08 -29.36
N GLY A 129 15.48 18.12 -28.03
CA GLY A 129 15.32 19.36 -27.25
C GLY A 129 13.94 20.00 -27.39
N GLN A 130 12.93 19.26 -27.87
CA GLN A 130 11.58 19.76 -28.04
C GLN A 130 10.75 19.67 -26.76
N PHE A 131 11.08 18.75 -25.88
CA PHE A 131 10.35 18.51 -24.63
C PHE A 131 10.57 19.63 -23.60
N VAL A 132 11.83 20.06 -23.40
CA VAL A 132 12.17 21.23 -22.56
C VAL A 132 13.12 22.12 -23.34
N PRO A 133 12.61 22.94 -24.26
CA PRO A 133 13.45 23.74 -25.17
C PRO A 133 14.38 24.75 -24.47
N GLU A 134 13.97 25.17 -23.25
CA GLU A 134 14.69 26.18 -22.45
C GLU A 134 15.87 25.59 -21.66
N ALA A 135 15.88 24.27 -21.42
CA ALA A 135 16.88 23.60 -20.61
C ALA A 135 17.12 22.12 -21.05
N PRO A 136 17.58 21.86 -22.29
CA PRO A 136 17.79 20.51 -22.82
C PRO A 136 18.81 19.71 -22.01
N GLU A 137 19.73 20.39 -21.31
CA GLU A 137 20.70 19.77 -20.40
C GLU A 137 20.07 19.04 -19.22
N GLN A 138 18.84 19.39 -18.80
CA GLN A 138 18.14 18.71 -17.71
C GLN A 138 17.73 17.30 -18.11
N PHE A 139 17.30 17.09 -19.36
CA PHE A 139 17.01 15.76 -19.87
C PHE A 139 18.29 14.90 -19.95
N HIS A 140 19.40 15.47 -20.43
CA HIS A 140 20.68 14.74 -20.46
C HIS A 140 21.14 14.34 -19.05
N ALA A 141 21.01 15.24 -18.05
CA ALA A 141 21.30 14.92 -16.66
C ALA A 141 20.41 13.79 -16.12
N CYS A 142 19.13 13.76 -16.50
CA CYS A 142 18.21 12.68 -16.17
C CYS A 142 18.68 11.33 -16.75
N VAL A 143 19.04 11.31 -18.04
CA VAL A 143 19.58 10.11 -18.70
C VAL A 143 20.87 9.65 -18.05
N GLU A 144 21.83 10.53 -17.78
CA GLU A 144 23.08 10.18 -17.11
C GLU A 144 22.87 9.60 -15.72
N TYR A 145 21.89 10.13 -14.98
CA TYR A 145 21.57 9.67 -13.63
C TYR A 145 20.90 8.28 -13.62
N PHE A 146 19.88 8.05 -14.46
CA PHE A 146 19.10 6.83 -14.46
C PHE A 146 19.67 5.73 -15.37
N CYS A 147 20.47 6.08 -16.37
CA CYS A 147 21.00 5.16 -17.36
C CYS A 147 22.53 5.00 -17.28
N PRO A 148 23.12 4.65 -16.12
CA PRO A 148 24.55 4.47 -16.01
C PRO A 148 25.01 3.38 -16.97
N GLY A 149 25.92 3.75 -17.92
CA GLY A 149 26.39 2.87 -18.99
C GLY A 149 25.51 2.82 -20.23
N GLY A 150 24.64 3.84 -20.45
CA GLY A 150 23.93 4.08 -21.72
C GLY A 150 22.76 3.14 -21.99
N ARG A 151 22.19 2.50 -20.98
CA ARG A 151 21.02 1.62 -21.14
C ARG A 151 19.70 2.40 -20.98
N GLU A 152 19.22 2.97 -22.05
CA GLU A 152 17.97 3.75 -22.08
C GLU A 152 16.71 2.96 -21.63
N SER A 153 16.73 1.64 -21.83
CA SER A 153 15.64 0.77 -21.38
C SER A 153 15.37 0.85 -19.86
N VAL A 154 16.32 1.37 -19.07
CA VAL A 154 16.10 1.61 -17.63
C VAL A 154 15.19 2.81 -17.43
N LEU A 155 15.40 3.91 -18.18
CA LEU A 155 14.54 5.09 -18.11
C LEU A 155 13.12 4.77 -18.61
N GLU A 156 13.02 4.08 -19.74
CA GLU A 156 11.75 3.59 -20.28
C GLU A 156 10.96 2.79 -19.22
N GLN A 157 11.64 1.86 -18.55
CA GLN A 157 11.01 1.05 -17.50
C GLN A 157 10.57 1.90 -16.29
N HIS A 158 11.33 2.93 -15.94
CA HIS A 158 10.93 3.85 -14.86
C HIS A 158 9.67 4.64 -15.24
N ILE A 159 9.62 5.19 -16.47
CA ILE A 159 8.45 5.91 -16.97
C ILE A 159 7.22 5.00 -16.93
N LEU A 160 7.27 3.81 -17.52
CA LEU A 160 6.15 2.87 -17.55
C LEU A 160 5.69 2.41 -16.15
N ASN A 161 6.64 2.20 -15.23
CA ASN A 161 6.29 1.79 -13.87
C ASN A 161 5.64 2.93 -13.07
N LEU A 162 6.14 4.15 -13.23
CA LEU A 162 5.59 5.33 -12.54
C LEU A 162 4.22 5.69 -13.09
N SER A 163 4.02 5.69 -14.41
CA SER A 163 2.72 5.89 -15.06
C SER A 163 1.69 4.88 -14.54
N ARG A 164 2.04 3.59 -14.56
CA ARG A 164 1.17 2.55 -13.99
C ARG A 164 0.84 2.77 -12.52
N TYR A 165 1.81 3.21 -11.73
CA TYR A 165 1.61 3.47 -10.32
C TYR A 165 0.74 4.71 -10.10
N ALA A 166 1.02 5.80 -10.82
CA ALA A 166 0.21 7.03 -10.81
C ALA A 166 -1.24 6.76 -11.20
N GLY A 167 -1.48 5.92 -12.21
CA GLY A 167 -2.82 5.49 -12.63
C GLY A 167 -3.62 4.72 -11.56
N SER A 168 -3.02 4.33 -10.43
CA SER A 168 -3.74 3.79 -9.27
C SER A 168 -4.39 4.87 -8.38
N PHE A 169 -4.07 6.15 -8.60
CA PHE A 169 -4.67 7.28 -7.89
C PHE A 169 -5.82 7.90 -8.69
N PRO A 170 -6.79 8.52 -8.03
CA PRO A 170 -7.94 9.15 -8.71
C PRO A 170 -7.55 10.27 -9.68
N TRP A 171 -6.46 10.97 -9.38
CA TRP A 171 -5.95 12.12 -10.14
C TRP A 171 -4.45 11.93 -10.38
N PRO A 172 -4.04 11.12 -11.39
CA PRO A 172 -2.64 10.77 -11.64
C PRO A 172 -1.74 11.97 -11.84
N ALA A 173 -2.15 12.92 -12.68
CA ALA A 173 -1.38 14.12 -12.99
C ALA A 173 -1.18 15.01 -11.75
N GLU A 174 -2.21 15.24 -10.95
CA GLU A 174 -2.10 16.01 -9.71
C GLU A 174 -1.16 15.32 -8.72
N TRP A 175 -1.27 13.98 -8.60
CA TRP A 175 -0.39 13.19 -7.76
C TRP A 175 1.08 13.31 -8.21
N LEU A 176 1.37 13.21 -9.50
CA LEU A 176 2.73 13.36 -10.03
C LEU A 176 3.29 14.76 -9.77
N GLU A 177 2.49 15.82 -9.97
CA GLU A 177 2.89 17.20 -9.68
C GLU A 177 3.21 17.42 -8.19
N GLU A 178 2.40 16.86 -7.29
CA GLU A 178 2.68 16.90 -5.85
C GLU A 178 4.01 16.21 -5.53
N ARG A 179 4.30 15.07 -6.15
CA ARG A 179 5.56 14.33 -5.91
C ARG A 179 6.81 15.10 -6.31
N LYS A 180 6.73 16.01 -7.31
CA LYS A 180 7.84 16.92 -7.62
C LYS A 180 8.26 17.78 -6.43
N ASN A 181 7.32 18.12 -5.55
CA ASN A 181 7.58 18.92 -4.37
C ASN A 181 8.21 18.13 -3.22
N ASP A 182 8.00 16.82 -3.14
CA ASP A 182 8.57 15.96 -2.09
C ASP A 182 10.10 15.93 -2.16
N TYR A 183 10.66 16.08 -3.34
CA TYR A 183 12.11 16.15 -3.55
C TYR A 183 12.68 17.57 -3.43
N ALA A 184 11.85 18.52 -2.97
CA ALA A 184 12.29 19.89 -2.72
C ALA A 184 13.08 20.06 -1.42
N ALA A 185 13.19 19.02 -0.57
CA ALA A 185 13.97 19.04 0.66
C ALA A 185 15.45 19.38 0.35
N GLY A 186 15.81 20.64 0.56
CA GLY A 186 17.16 21.15 0.29
C GLY A 186 18.13 21.04 1.46
N ASP A 187 17.61 20.67 2.65
CA ASP A 187 18.37 20.56 3.89
C ASP A 187 17.75 19.54 4.85
N MET A 188 18.38 19.36 6.01
CA MET A 188 17.96 18.41 7.03
C MET A 188 16.58 18.75 7.60
N GLU A 189 16.32 20.04 7.86
CA GLU A 189 15.04 20.50 8.41
C GLU A 189 13.89 20.16 7.45
N ALA A 190 14.07 20.42 6.17
CA ALA A 190 13.10 20.10 5.16
C ALA A 190 12.89 18.57 5.01
N LEU A 191 13.95 17.76 5.12
CA LEU A 191 13.84 16.30 5.11
C LEU A 191 13.02 15.80 6.31
N VAL A 192 13.32 16.26 7.51
CA VAL A 192 12.64 15.84 8.75
C VAL A 192 11.14 16.18 8.71
N HIS A 193 10.79 17.35 8.16
CA HIS A 193 9.40 17.82 8.07
C HIS A 193 8.66 17.34 6.81
N SER A 194 9.34 16.69 5.86
CA SER A 194 8.71 16.10 4.69
C SER A 194 7.78 14.93 5.06
N ASP A 195 6.81 14.63 4.20
CA ASP A 195 5.94 13.45 4.37
C ASP A 195 6.74 12.17 4.51
N TYR A 196 7.86 12.06 3.78
CA TYR A 196 8.77 10.92 3.86
C TYR A 196 9.47 10.84 5.24
N GLY A 197 9.98 11.97 5.75
CA GLY A 197 10.63 12.03 7.06
C GLY A 197 9.65 11.70 8.20
N GLN A 198 8.43 12.22 8.12
CA GLN A 198 7.36 11.91 9.07
C GLN A 198 6.96 10.43 8.99
N TYR A 199 6.76 9.89 7.79
CA TYR A 199 6.46 8.47 7.59
C TYR A 199 7.56 7.56 8.17
N LEU A 200 8.84 7.88 7.95
CA LEU A 200 9.95 7.12 8.53
C LEU A 200 9.95 7.19 10.04
N THR A 201 9.75 8.40 10.61
CA THR A 201 9.66 8.61 12.06
C THR A 201 8.57 7.73 12.69
N GLU A 202 7.37 7.73 12.09
CA GLU A 202 6.27 6.88 12.55
C GLU A 202 6.57 5.38 12.39
N ARG A 203 7.18 4.98 11.28
CA ARG A 203 7.55 3.59 11.03
C ARG A 203 8.56 3.08 12.06
N VAL A 204 9.58 3.89 12.36
CA VAL A 204 10.58 3.58 13.40
C VAL A 204 9.89 3.45 14.76
N ASN A 205 9.07 4.42 15.17
CA ASN A 205 8.34 4.39 16.44
C ASN A 205 7.49 3.12 16.56
N ARG A 206 6.69 2.80 15.55
CA ARG A 206 5.84 1.58 15.55
C ARG A 206 6.66 0.30 15.65
N THR A 207 7.81 0.24 15.00
CA THR A 207 8.71 -0.91 15.07
C THR A 207 9.32 -1.05 16.46
N VAL A 208 9.78 0.05 17.05
CA VAL A 208 10.35 0.09 18.40
C VAL A 208 9.30 -0.29 19.46
N GLU A 209 8.06 0.20 19.34
CA GLU A 209 6.95 -0.19 20.20
C GLU A 209 6.68 -1.70 20.17
N GLY A 210 6.64 -2.29 18.97
CA GLY A 210 6.50 -3.74 18.83
C GLY A 210 7.67 -4.53 19.43
N CYS A 211 8.90 -3.99 19.37
CA CYS A 211 10.07 -4.56 20.04
C CYS A 211 9.96 -4.45 21.56
N LEU A 212 9.48 -3.32 22.07
CA LEU A 212 9.23 -3.10 23.51
C LEU A 212 8.21 -4.11 24.07
N GLU A 213 7.10 -4.33 23.38
CA GLU A 213 6.11 -5.34 23.79
C GLU A 213 6.73 -6.73 23.91
N LYS A 214 7.55 -7.13 22.95
CA LYS A 214 8.28 -8.39 22.96
C LYS A 214 9.27 -8.48 24.13
N LEU A 215 10.05 -7.44 24.43
CA LEU A 215 10.98 -7.44 25.57
C LEU A 215 10.22 -7.45 26.90
N ARG A 216 9.09 -6.79 27.01
CA ARG A 216 8.21 -6.89 28.19
C ARG A 216 7.66 -8.29 28.39
N GLU A 217 7.42 -9.04 27.31
CA GLU A 217 7.07 -10.47 27.41
C GLU A 217 8.26 -11.29 27.94
N VAL A 218 9.48 -11.04 27.44
CA VAL A 218 10.70 -11.67 27.98
C VAL A 218 10.85 -11.37 29.47
N LYS A 219 10.64 -10.13 29.89
CA LYS A 219 10.70 -9.73 31.31
C LYS A 219 9.69 -10.53 32.14
N ARG A 220 8.43 -10.63 31.70
CA ARG A 220 7.40 -11.44 32.35
C ARG A 220 7.81 -12.93 32.47
N LEU A 221 8.43 -13.49 31.43
CA LEU A 221 8.95 -14.85 31.46
C LEU A 221 10.06 -15.01 32.55
N CYS A 222 10.91 -14.00 32.71
CA CYS A 222 11.97 -13.98 33.70
C CYS A 222 11.45 -13.92 35.16
N GLU A 223 10.28 -13.34 35.38
CA GLU A 223 9.62 -13.19 36.69
C GLU A 223 8.87 -14.44 37.14
N LEU A 224 8.67 -15.43 36.26
CA LEU A 224 8.03 -16.69 36.65
C LEU A 224 8.92 -17.51 37.58
N PRO A 225 8.35 -18.33 38.51
CA PRO A 225 9.13 -19.13 39.49
C PRO A 225 10.18 -20.05 38.84
N ASP A 226 9.88 -20.57 37.64
CA ASP A 226 10.75 -21.42 36.81
C ASP A 226 11.27 -20.70 35.57
N GLY A 227 11.19 -19.37 35.55
CA GLY A 227 11.63 -18.51 34.46
C GLY A 227 13.15 -18.26 34.46
N PRO A 228 13.69 -17.78 33.35
CA PRO A 228 15.11 -17.46 33.19
C PRO A 228 15.50 -16.15 33.90
N TYR A 229 15.36 -16.09 35.21
CA TYR A 229 15.59 -14.90 36.06
C TYR A 229 16.93 -14.21 35.80
N MET A 230 17.96 -14.98 35.37
CA MET A 230 19.29 -14.45 35.06
C MET A 230 19.32 -13.50 33.84
N TYR A 231 18.25 -13.41 33.09
CA TYR A 231 18.13 -12.46 31.94
C TYR A 231 17.42 -11.17 32.36
N GLY A 232 16.82 -11.11 33.54
CA GLY A 232 15.95 -10.01 33.99
C GLY A 232 16.62 -8.62 33.92
N GLU A 233 17.80 -8.46 34.54
CA GLU A 233 18.51 -7.17 34.55
C GLU A 233 18.91 -6.70 33.16
N LEU A 234 19.37 -7.64 32.32
CA LEU A 234 19.72 -7.30 30.93
C LEU A 234 18.50 -6.89 30.13
N THR A 235 17.38 -7.61 30.27
CA THR A 235 16.13 -7.29 29.61
C THR A 235 15.60 -5.93 30.06
N GLU A 236 15.71 -5.59 31.34
CA GLU A 236 15.33 -4.26 31.84
C GLU A 236 16.15 -3.14 31.20
N ALA A 237 17.48 -3.30 31.18
CA ALA A 237 18.37 -2.33 30.55
C ALA A 237 18.08 -2.16 29.03
N GLU A 238 17.69 -3.24 28.34
CA GLU A 238 17.28 -3.20 26.94
C GLU A 238 15.93 -2.50 26.76
N ILE A 239 14.97 -2.73 27.65
CA ILE A 239 13.69 -1.99 27.67
C ILE A 239 13.94 -0.51 27.85
N GLU A 240 14.77 -0.10 28.81
CA GLU A 240 15.11 1.32 29.03
C GLU A 240 15.76 1.97 27.79
N GLN A 241 16.62 1.22 27.05
CA GLN A 241 17.19 1.75 25.81
C GLN A 241 16.10 2.00 24.76
N LEU A 242 15.16 1.08 24.58
CA LEU A 242 14.09 1.23 23.61
C LEU A 242 13.07 2.30 24.03
N GLU A 243 12.78 2.45 25.32
CA GLU A 243 11.93 3.54 25.83
C GLU A 243 12.52 4.92 25.55
N ARG A 244 13.85 5.06 25.56
CA ARG A 244 14.51 6.28 25.13
C ARG A 244 14.34 6.54 23.63
N LEU A 245 14.22 5.50 22.80
CA LEU A 245 13.93 5.66 21.38
C LEU A 245 12.50 6.14 21.11
N THR A 246 11.51 5.67 21.87
CA THR A 246 10.12 6.13 21.71
C THR A 246 9.94 7.61 22.12
N SER A 247 10.90 8.18 22.83
CA SER A 247 10.89 9.61 23.18
C SER A 247 11.61 10.51 22.17
N CYS A 248 12.12 9.95 21.06
CA CYS A 248 12.71 10.72 19.96
C CYS A 248 11.63 11.58 19.30
N LYS A 249 11.95 12.85 19.05
CA LYS A 249 11.00 13.83 18.50
C LYS A 249 10.87 13.70 16.98
N ASP A 250 11.98 13.34 16.33
CA ASP A 250 12.11 13.36 14.88
C ASP A 250 13.10 12.31 14.36
N LEU A 251 13.21 12.27 13.04
CA LEU A 251 14.08 11.34 12.32
C LEU A 251 15.58 11.55 12.65
N GLU A 252 16.01 12.79 12.93
CA GLU A 252 17.41 13.11 13.23
C GLU A 252 17.81 12.49 14.57
N GLU A 253 17.00 12.66 15.61
CA GLU A 253 17.24 11.99 16.89
C GLU A 253 17.20 10.46 16.78
N GLN A 254 16.29 9.92 15.97
CA GLN A 254 16.22 8.47 15.72
C GLN A 254 17.46 7.95 15.01
N ALA A 255 17.94 8.65 13.99
CA ALA A 255 19.15 8.29 13.25
C ALA A 255 20.41 8.23 14.14
N ALA A 256 20.49 9.11 15.13
CA ALA A 256 21.59 9.10 16.10
C ALA A 256 21.45 7.95 17.13
N LYS A 257 20.24 7.60 17.55
CA LYS A 257 20.02 6.69 18.68
C LYS A 257 19.75 5.24 18.28
N VAL A 258 19.08 4.98 17.13
CA VAL A 258 18.76 3.61 16.71
C VAL A 258 20.00 2.74 16.47
N PRO A 259 21.05 3.22 15.73
CA PRO A 259 22.27 2.47 15.54
C PRO A 259 23.09 2.25 16.84
N ALA A 260 22.85 3.08 17.85
CA ALA A 260 23.55 3.01 19.15
C ALA A 260 22.96 1.97 20.11
N VAL A 261 21.84 1.33 19.76
CA VAL A 261 21.23 0.28 20.60
C VAL A 261 22.14 -0.94 20.63
N THR A 262 22.44 -1.42 21.83
CA THR A 262 23.33 -2.57 22.03
C THR A 262 22.65 -3.66 22.81
N PHE A 263 22.92 -4.90 22.41
CA PHE A 263 22.43 -6.11 23.08
C PHE A 263 23.62 -6.85 23.70
N ALA A 264 23.67 -6.87 25.03
CA ALA A 264 24.71 -7.57 25.74
C ALA A 264 24.59 -9.10 25.57
N ARG A 265 25.67 -9.82 25.77
CA ARG A 265 25.68 -11.29 25.75
C ARG A 265 24.88 -11.84 26.93
N LEU A 266 23.91 -12.74 26.64
CA LEU A 266 23.16 -13.42 27.68
C LEU A 266 24.07 -14.29 28.61
N PRO A 267 23.82 -14.30 29.92
CA PRO A 267 24.53 -15.15 30.84
C PRO A 267 24.38 -16.63 30.47
N SER A 268 25.51 -17.37 30.53
CA SER A 268 25.51 -18.79 30.23
C SER A 268 25.26 -19.68 31.49
N LYS A 269 24.88 -19.05 32.61
CA LYS A 269 24.59 -19.75 33.88
C LYS A 269 23.53 -20.82 33.67
N LYS A 270 23.83 -22.05 34.06
CA LYS A 270 22.87 -23.15 34.10
C LYS A 270 22.28 -23.21 35.51
N ASP A 271 20.99 -23.38 35.57
CA ASP A 271 20.23 -23.51 36.82
C ASP A 271 19.10 -24.49 36.57
N ASP A 272 19.08 -25.58 37.35
CA ASP A 272 18.11 -26.66 37.17
C ASP A 272 16.69 -26.27 37.62
N SER A 273 16.53 -25.13 38.31
CA SER A 273 15.22 -24.56 38.64
C SER A 273 14.53 -23.86 37.46
N VAL A 274 15.27 -23.61 36.37
CA VAL A 274 14.76 -22.89 35.18
C VAL A 274 14.25 -23.86 34.12
N ASP A 275 13.01 -23.69 33.71
CA ASP A 275 12.43 -24.45 32.59
C ASP A 275 13.21 -24.19 31.30
N PRO A 276 13.82 -25.21 30.66
CA PRO A 276 14.55 -25.07 29.43
C PRO A 276 13.70 -24.48 28.28
N ALA A 277 12.41 -24.80 28.21
CA ALA A 277 11.52 -24.29 27.18
C ALA A 277 11.29 -22.79 27.33
N LYS A 278 11.06 -22.27 28.52
CA LYS A 278 10.92 -20.83 28.79
C LYS A 278 12.22 -20.09 28.54
N ARG A 279 13.35 -20.70 28.84
CA ARG A 279 14.66 -20.13 28.54
C ARG A 279 14.90 -19.96 27.03
N GLU A 280 14.59 -21.00 26.27
CA GLU A 280 14.74 -20.91 24.78
C GLU A 280 13.72 -19.96 24.16
N LEU A 281 12.49 -19.90 24.67
CA LEU A 281 11.48 -18.93 24.22
C LEU A 281 11.95 -17.49 24.47
N ALA A 282 12.43 -17.18 25.67
CA ALA A 282 12.94 -15.84 26.00
C ALA A 282 14.11 -15.44 25.07
N LYS A 283 15.02 -16.36 24.77
CA LYS A 283 16.12 -16.13 23.85
C LYS A 283 15.60 -15.88 22.41
N ALA A 284 14.65 -16.69 21.94
CA ALA A 284 14.09 -16.57 20.60
C ALA A 284 13.42 -15.22 20.42
N ILE A 285 12.58 -14.79 21.37
CA ILE A 285 11.91 -13.50 21.35
C ILE A 285 12.95 -12.36 21.34
N ARG A 286 13.92 -12.40 22.25
CA ARG A 286 14.98 -11.37 22.32
C ARG A 286 15.81 -11.29 21.05
N ASN A 287 16.19 -12.43 20.46
CA ASN A 287 16.93 -12.46 19.20
C ASN A 287 16.09 -11.86 18.06
N SER A 288 14.81 -12.18 17.99
CA SER A 288 13.90 -11.54 17.04
C SER A 288 13.88 -10.00 17.16
N VAL A 289 13.92 -9.47 18.41
CA VAL A 289 14.01 -8.02 18.63
C VAL A 289 15.34 -7.48 18.13
N LYS A 290 16.44 -8.13 18.47
CA LYS A 290 17.79 -7.76 18.02
C LYS A 290 17.88 -7.70 16.50
N ASP A 291 17.39 -8.75 15.82
CA ASP A 291 17.40 -8.82 14.36
C ASP A 291 16.53 -7.72 13.74
N THR A 292 15.31 -7.51 14.29
CA THR A 292 14.42 -6.42 13.83
C THR A 292 15.07 -5.04 13.93
N LEU A 293 15.78 -4.73 15.03
CA LEU A 293 16.45 -3.43 15.20
C LEU A 293 17.72 -3.32 14.35
N SER A 294 18.44 -4.41 14.14
CA SER A 294 19.57 -4.44 13.20
C SER A 294 19.10 -4.16 11.78
N ASP A 295 18.03 -4.82 11.33
CA ASP A 295 17.44 -4.60 10.00
C ASP A 295 16.93 -3.17 9.85
N LEU A 296 16.31 -2.61 10.89
CA LEU A 296 15.86 -1.22 10.91
C LEU A 296 17.05 -0.25 10.74
N SER A 297 18.11 -0.47 11.51
CA SER A 297 19.34 0.35 11.45
C SER A 297 20.02 0.26 10.09
N GLU A 298 20.18 -0.96 9.55
CA GLU A 298 20.81 -1.15 8.24
C GLU A 298 19.98 -0.62 7.08
N SER A 299 18.66 -0.73 7.16
CA SER A 299 17.77 -0.31 6.08
C SER A 299 17.62 1.20 5.98
N TYR A 300 17.61 1.93 7.11
CA TYR A 300 17.28 3.35 7.13
C TYR A 300 18.37 4.27 7.64
N PHE A 301 19.30 3.78 8.45
CA PHE A 301 20.33 4.60 9.12
C PHE A 301 21.77 4.16 8.83
N LYS A 302 21.95 3.26 7.86
CA LYS A 302 23.29 2.87 7.39
C LYS A 302 24.01 4.03 6.72
N THR A 303 23.27 4.83 5.96
CA THR A 303 23.78 6.07 5.37
C THR A 303 23.47 7.22 6.33
N PRO A 304 24.45 8.03 6.73
CA PRO A 304 24.19 9.24 7.51
C PRO A 304 23.18 10.16 6.82
N LEU A 305 22.28 10.77 7.57
CA LEU A 305 21.19 11.60 7.01
C LEU A 305 21.75 12.79 6.21
N GLU A 306 22.90 13.36 6.62
CA GLU A 306 23.57 14.44 5.89
C GLU A 306 23.95 14.00 4.47
N LEU A 307 24.49 12.79 4.33
CA LEU A 307 24.83 12.23 3.03
C LEU A 307 23.56 11.90 2.23
N ALA A 308 22.50 11.45 2.87
CA ALA A 308 21.21 11.23 2.23
C ALA A 308 20.61 12.54 1.69
N VAL A 309 20.74 13.66 2.43
CA VAL A 309 20.35 14.99 1.97
C VAL A 309 21.15 15.43 0.76
N GLU A 310 22.49 15.24 0.77
CA GLU A 310 23.35 15.59 -0.36
C GLU A 310 23.04 14.73 -1.60
N GLN A 311 22.77 13.44 -1.43
CA GLN A 311 22.31 12.57 -2.50
C GLN A 311 20.94 13.00 -3.02
N GLY A 312 20.02 13.39 -2.12
CA GLY A 312 18.71 13.94 -2.47
C GLY A 312 18.83 15.20 -3.33
N LYS A 313 19.75 16.11 -3.00
CA LYS A 313 20.03 17.30 -3.82
C LYS A 313 20.52 16.93 -5.22
N ALA A 314 21.42 15.97 -5.32
CA ALA A 314 21.97 15.55 -6.61
C ALA A 314 20.94 14.87 -7.51
N CYS A 315 19.98 14.13 -6.95
CA CYS A 315 18.96 13.44 -7.72
C CYS A 315 17.71 14.29 -8.01
N ARG A 316 17.59 15.48 -7.42
CA ARG A 316 16.39 16.31 -7.46
C ARG A 316 15.95 16.68 -8.88
N GLU A 317 16.86 17.27 -9.67
CA GLU A 317 16.53 17.67 -11.04
C GLU A 317 16.31 16.47 -11.96
N PRO A 318 17.13 15.40 -11.90
CA PRO A 318 16.82 14.15 -12.62
C PRO A 318 15.47 13.54 -12.28
N LEU A 319 15.06 13.54 -11.01
CA LEU A 319 13.76 13.02 -10.59
C LEU A 319 12.60 13.89 -11.07
N ARG A 320 12.73 15.21 -11.01
CA ARG A 320 11.73 16.12 -11.57
C ARG A 320 11.54 15.90 -13.05
N MET A 321 12.63 15.82 -13.81
CA MET A 321 12.58 15.53 -15.23
C MET A 321 11.91 14.17 -15.50
N LEU A 322 12.20 13.14 -14.71
CA LEU A 322 11.54 11.85 -14.86
C LEU A 322 10.02 11.97 -14.64
N LEU A 323 9.58 12.74 -13.64
CA LEU A 323 8.16 12.97 -13.39
C LEU A 323 7.50 13.80 -14.49
N ASP A 324 8.23 14.76 -15.09
CA ASP A 324 7.77 15.51 -16.26
C ASP A 324 7.58 14.59 -17.48
N LEU A 325 8.52 13.65 -17.71
CA LEU A 325 8.40 12.64 -18.76
C LEU A 325 7.20 11.71 -18.54
N VAL A 326 6.92 11.35 -17.28
CA VAL A 326 5.73 10.53 -16.97
C VAL A 326 4.45 11.31 -17.22
N LEU A 327 4.40 12.58 -16.87
CA LEU A 327 3.22 13.45 -17.11
C LEU A 327 2.92 13.65 -18.60
N GLU A 328 3.94 13.74 -19.43
CA GLU A 328 3.76 13.86 -20.87
C GLU A 328 3.43 12.50 -21.53
N PHE A 329 3.86 11.41 -20.92
CA PHE A 329 3.56 10.06 -21.40
C PHE A 329 2.10 9.67 -21.16
N ASP A 330 1.46 10.10 -20.06
CA ASP A 330 0.10 9.79 -19.63
C ASP A 330 -0.94 10.65 -20.38
#